data_742db1ce7859c9c747ac7c66d41ab3d7
#
_entry.id   742db1ce7859c9c747ac7c66d41ab3d7
#
_cell.length_a   1.000
_cell.length_b   1.000
_cell.length_c   1.000
_cell.angle_alpha   90.00
_cell.angle_beta   90.00
_cell.angle_gamma   90.00
#
_symmetry.space_group_name_H-M   'P 1'
#
loop_
_entity.id
_entity.type
_entity.pdbx_description
1 polymer ?
#
loop_
_entity_poly.entity_id
_entity_poly.type
_entity_poly.pdbx_seq_one_letter_code
_entity_poly.pdbx_strand_id
1 'polypeptide(L)'
;HYESGLAVVNGHSYGDPARRTGNTNFALLVSTRFTEPFNQPIEYGQYIARLGNMLTGGPIMVQRLGDLLQGRRTSWERLTKSTTIPTLQTAVPGDLSFVLPPRHLTSIVEALKAFDHLAPGLYSKNTLLYGVEVKFYSSKLLVDNKFMTPIKGLYAIGDGAGITRGLM
;
A
#
# COMPACT_ATOMS: atom_id res chain seq x y z
N HIS A 1 8.21 3.29 7.64
CA HIS A 1 8.19 3.18 9.12
C HIS A 1 8.01 1.72 9.53
N TYR A 2 8.13 1.47 10.82
CA TYR A 2 7.89 0.15 11.40
C TYR A 2 6.58 0.15 12.17
N GLU A 3 5.76 -0.87 11.94
CA GLU A 3 4.52 -1.09 12.65
C GLU A 3 4.49 -2.55 13.12
N SER A 4 4.32 -2.78 14.43
CA SER A 4 4.41 -4.12 15.02
C SER A 4 5.69 -4.90 14.64
N GLY A 5 6.82 -4.20 14.52
CA GLY A 5 8.11 -4.80 14.15
C GLY A 5 8.28 -5.08 12.65
N LEU A 6 7.29 -4.75 11.82
CA LEU A 6 7.32 -4.94 10.37
C LEU A 6 7.57 -3.60 9.65
N ALA A 7 8.44 -3.60 8.64
CA ALA A 7 8.61 -2.46 7.77
C ALA A 7 7.41 -2.36 6.82
N VAL A 8 6.72 -1.23 6.87
CA VAL A 8 5.62 -0.90 5.96
C VAL A 8 5.89 0.45 5.30
N VAL A 9 5.49 0.59 4.05
CA VAL A 9 5.65 1.84 3.31
C VAL A 9 4.54 2.81 3.66
N ASN A 10 4.87 4.10 3.68
CA ASN A 10 3.89 5.17 3.73
C ASN A 10 4.38 6.30 2.83
N GLY A 11 3.53 6.75 1.93
CA GLY A 11 3.81 7.90 1.07
C GLY A 11 3.97 9.18 1.89
N HIS A 12 4.89 10.05 1.47
CA HIS A 12 5.22 11.28 2.17
C HIS A 12 5.41 12.43 1.18
N SER A 13 4.88 13.58 1.50
CA SER A 13 5.08 14.83 0.76
C SER A 13 5.70 15.88 1.67
N TYR A 14 6.67 16.62 1.13
CA TYR A 14 7.27 17.75 1.86
C TYR A 14 6.48 19.03 1.58
N GLY A 15 6.06 19.73 2.63
CA GLY A 15 5.45 21.05 2.51
C GLY A 15 6.45 22.13 2.09
N ASP A 16 7.71 22.00 2.49
CA ASP A 16 8.80 22.90 2.13
C ASP A 16 9.22 22.68 0.66
N PRO A 17 9.11 23.71 -0.21
CA PRO A 17 9.51 23.63 -1.61
C PRO A 17 10.98 23.25 -1.80
N ALA A 18 11.88 23.67 -0.90
CA ALA A 18 13.31 23.36 -0.98
C ALA A 18 13.62 21.87 -0.77
N ARG A 19 12.69 21.12 -0.17
CA ARG A 19 12.81 19.68 0.10
C ARG A 19 12.06 18.82 -0.90
N ARG A 20 11.38 19.42 -1.89
CA ARG A 20 10.63 18.66 -2.89
C ARG A 20 11.56 17.77 -3.71
N THR A 21 11.09 16.57 -3.98
CA THR A 21 11.74 15.67 -4.93
C THR A 21 11.14 15.84 -6.32
N GLY A 22 11.82 15.31 -7.34
CA GLY A 22 11.29 15.27 -8.70
C GLY A 22 10.14 14.28 -8.91
N ASN A 23 9.79 13.50 -7.89
CA ASN A 23 8.73 12.49 -7.98
C ASN A 23 7.46 12.93 -7.26
N THR A 24 6.32 12.60 -7.86
CA THR A 24 5.02 12.60 -7.20
C THR A 24 4.73 11.19 -6.68
N ASN A 25 4.12 11.07 -5.51
CA ASN A 25 3.70 9.80 -4.97
C ASN A 25 2.22 9.83 -4.56
N PHE A 26 1.60 8.68 -4.58
CA PHE A 26 0.23 8.45 -4.10
C PHE A 26 0.10 6.99 -3.67
N ALA A 27 -0.92 6.68 -2.89
CA ALA A 27 -1.23 5.33 -2.46
C ALA A 27 -2.40 4.77 -3.27
N LEU A 28 -2.26 3.51 -3.71
CA LEU A 28 -3.36 2.70 -4.23
C LEU A 28 -3.74 1.68 -3.17
N LEU A 29 -4.97 1.73 -2.72
CA LEU A 29 -5.50 0.84 -1.71
C LEU A 29 -6.49 -0.14 -2.34
N VAL A 30 -6.24 -1.43 -2.13
CA VAL A 30 -7.20 -2.49 -2.46
C VAL A 30 -7.87 -2.93 -1.17
N SER A 31 -9.17 -2.71 -1.08
CA SER A 31 -9.96 -3.13 0.06
C SER A 31 -10.48 -4.55 -0.14
N THR A 32 -10.27 -5.41 0.84
CA THR A 32 -10.82 -6.77 0.86
C THR A 32 -11.66 -6.95 2.10
N ARG A 33 -12.90 -7.38 1.90
CA ARG A 33 -13.78 -7.78 3.00
C ARG A 33 -13.74 -9.30 3.12
N PHE A 34 -13.34 -9.77 4.29
CA PHE A 34 -13.39 -11.18 4.63
C PHE A 34 -14.73 -11.53 5.26
N THR A 35 -15.16 -12.76 5.07
CA THR A 35 -16.37 -13.33 5.64
C THR A 35 -16.02 -14.67 6.29
N GLU A 36 -16.89 -15.14 7.18
CA GLU A 36 -16.75 -16.47 7.77
C GLU A 36 -16.43 -17.55 6.71
N PRO A 37 -15.57 -18.51 7.04
CA PRO A 37 -14.96 -18.78 8.38
C PRO A 37 -13.70 -17.94 8.68
N PHE A 38 -13.26 -17.05 7.77
CA PHE A 38 -12.06 -16.26 7.95
C PHE A 38 -12.33 -14.99 8.77
N ASN A 39 -11.77 -14.90 9.97
CA ASN A 39 -12.01 -13.83 10.93
C ASN A 39 -10.74 -13.13 11.47
N GLN A 40 -9.59 -13.34 10.82
CA GLN A 40 -8.30 -12.81 11.25
C GLN A 40 -7.67 -11.86 10.20
N PRO A 41 -8.35 -10.78 9.78
CA PRO A 41 -7.86 -9.91 8.72
C PRO A 41 -6.58 -9.16 9.10
N ILE A 42 -6.37 -8.86 10.38
CA ILE A 42 -5.16 -8.20 10.89
C ILE A 42 -3.96 -9.13 10.75
N GLU A 43 -4.08 -10.39 11.18
CA GLU A 43 -3.01 -11.39 11.06
C GLU A 43 -2.66 -11.65 9.58
N TYR A 44 -3.67 -11.69 8.72
CA TYR A 44 -3.44 -11.80 7.29
C TYR A 44 -2.63 -10.62 6.74
N GLY A 45 -2.98 -9.39 7.13
CA GLY A 45 -2.21 -8.21 6.76
C GLY A 45 -0.76 -8.25 7.25
N GLN A 46 -0.56 -8.67 8.51
CA GLN A 46 0.77 -8.85 9.09
C GLN A 46 1.57 -9.94 8.36
N TYR A 47 0.91 -11.02 7.96
CA TYR A 47 1.55 -12.08 7.17
C TYR A 47 2.06 -11.55 5.82
N ILE A 48 1.24 -10.78 5.10
CA ILE A 48 1.63 -10.15 3.83
C ILE A 48 2.82 -9.18 4.04
N ALA A 49 2.79 -8.34 5.07
CA ALA A 49 3.91 -7.45 5.37
C ALA A 49 5.19 -8.21 5.72
N ARG A 50 5.06 -9.28 6.52
CA ARG A 50 6.18 -10.16 6.90
C ARG A 50 6.78 -10.86 5.68
N LEU A 51 5.96 -11.33 4.75
CA LEU A 51 6.41 -11.94 3.51
C LEU A 51 7.20 -10.96 2.66
N GLY A 52 6.72 -9.72 2.51
CA GLY A 52 7.45 -8.65 1.83
C GLY A 52 8.81 -8.37 2.46
N ASN A 53 8.85 -8.22 3.78
CA ASN A 53 10.11 -7.98 4.51
C ASN A 53 11.08 -9.16 4.42
N MET A 54 10.58 -10.39 4.46
CA MET A 54 11.39 -11.60 4.31
C MET A 54 12.10 -11.62 2.94
N LEU A 55 11.38 -11.29 1.87
CA LEU A 55 11.92 -11.31 0.51
C LEU A 55 12.96 -10.19 0.24
N THR A 56 12.95 -9.14 1.05
CA THR A 56 13.87 -8.00 0.92
C THR A 56 14.98 -8.00 1.97
N GLY A 57 14.94 -8.92 2.92
CA GLY A 57 15.85 -8.94 4.07
C GLY A 57 15.53 -7.84 5.11
N GLY A 58 14.29 -7.33 5.12
CA GLY A 58 13.77 -6.36 6.09
C GLY A 58 13.24 -5.05 5.52
N PRO A 59 13.90 -4.40 4.53
CA PRO A 59 13.42 -3.15 3.94
C PRO A 59 12.15 -3.29 3.08
N ILE A 60 11.70 -2.13 2.58
CA ILE A 60 10.57 -2.05 1.64
C ILE A 60 11.00 -2.56 0.25
N MET A 61 10.12 -3.30 -0.39
CA MET A 61 10.30 -3.71 -1.78
C MET A 61 9.95 -2.58 -2.74
N VAL A 62 10.72 -2.46 -3.83
CA VAL A 62 10.39 -1.60 -4.97
C VAL A 62 10.41 -2.42 -6.26
N GLN A 63 9.40 -2.20 -7.10
CA GLN A 63 9.32 -2.83 -8.42
C GLN A 63 8.92 -1.81 -9.48
N ARG A 64 9.53 -1.87 -10.65
CA ARG A 64 9.08 -1.08 -11.81
C ARG A 64 7.82 -1.71 -12.39
N LEU A 65 6.84 -0.89 -12.74
CA LEU A 65 5.60 -1.37 -13.36
C LEU A 65 5.89 -2.19 -14.63
N GLY A 66 6.82 -1.76 -15.46
CA GLY A 66 7.20 -2.49 -16.68
C GLY A 66 7.75 -3.89 -16.40
N ASP A 67 8.44 -4.10 -15.29
CA ASP A 67 8.94 -5.42 -14.90
C ASP A 67 7.81 -6.30 -14.35
N LEU A 68 6.91 -5.73 -13.54
CA LEU A 68 5.71 -6.41 -13.06
C LEU A 68 4.84 -6.91 -14.22
N LEU A 69 4.57 -6.04 -15.21
CA LEU A 69 3.77 -6.39 -16.40
C LEU A 69 4.41 -7.48 -17.28
N GLN A 70 5.73 -7.63 -17.19
CA GLN A 70 6.48 -8.69 -17.89
C GLN A 70 6.65 -9.95 -17.03
N GLY A 71 6.02 -10.02 -15.87
CA GLY A 71 6.09 -11.17 -14.98
C GLY A 71 7.51 -11.45 -14.46
N ARG A 72 8.28 -10.40 -14.15
CA ARG A 72 9.66 -10.54 -13.67
C ARG A 72 9.99 -9.56 -12.56
N ARG A 73 10.93 -9.94 -11.70
CA ARG A 73 11.47 -9.05 -10.67
C ARG A 73 12.22 -7.86 -11.26
N THR A 74 12.19 -6.72 -10.61
CA THR A 74 13.13 -5.63 -10.87
C THR A 74 14.50 -5.99 -10.27
N SER A 75 15.57 -5.77 -11.01
CA SER A 75 16.96 -5.86 -10.54
C SER A 75 17.54 -4.46 -10.30
N TRP A 76 18.65 -4.39 -9.56
CA TRP A 76 19.39 -3.14 -9.40
C TRP A 76 19.77 -2.52 -10.73
N GLU A 77 20.25 -3.32 -11.68
CA GLU A 77 20.61 -2.86 -13.02
C GLU A 77 19.43 -2.23 -13.76
N ARG A 78 18.23 -2.83 -13.67
CA ARG A 78 17.03 -2.26 -14.31
C ARG A 78 16.56 -0.99 -13.61
N LEU A 79 16.70 -0.93 -12.28
CA LEU A 79 16.30 0.22 -11.50
C LEU A 79 17.18 1.43 -11.80
N THR A 80 18.49 1.24 -11.95
CA THR A 80 19.44 2.31 -12.31
C THR A 80 19.24 2.84 -13.74
N LYS A 81 18.71 2.02 -14.64
CA LYS A 81 18.34 2.41 -16.02
C LYS A 81 16.94 3.04 -16.11
N SER A 82 16.22 3.17 -15.01
CA SER A 82 14.90 3.78 -14.98
C SER A 82 15.01 5.31 -15.07
N THR A 83 14.07 5.93 -15.76
CA THR A 83 13.97 7.40 -15.79
C THR A 83 13.41 7.96 -14.47
N THR A 84 12.70 7.14 -13.71
CA THR A 84 12.22 7.49 -12.37
C THR A 84 13.22 7.01 -11.34
N ILE A 85 13.80 7.95 -10.59
CA ILE A 85 14.81 7.66 -9.57
C ILE A 85 14.11 7.39 -8.23
N PRO A 86 14.40 6.26 -7.55
CA PRO A 86 13.85 5.98 -6.24
C PRO A 86 14.21 7.05 -5.21
N THR A 87 13.24 7.60 -4.51
CA THR A 87 13.47 8.54 -3.40
C THR A 87 13.68 7.84 -2.06
N LEU A 88 13.14 6.62 -1.89
CA LEU A 88 13.41 5.77 -0.74
C LEU A 88 14.68 4.94 -0.99
N GLN A 89 15.83 5.47 -0.53
CA GLN A 89 17.16 4.87 -0.78
C GLN A 89 17.34 3.48 -0.17
N THR A 90 16.57 3.14 0.87
CA THR A 90 16.62 1.84 1.53
C THR A 90 15.75 0.78 0.87
N ALA A 91 14.96 1.15 -0.16
CA ALA A 91 14.11 0.19 -0.85
C ALA A 91 14.94 -0.82 -1.67
N VAL A 92 14.52 -2.07 -1.64
CA VAL A 92 15.20 -3.19 -2.30
C VAL A 92 14.40 -3.62 -3.54
N PRO A 93 15.03 -3.72 -4.72
CA PRO A 93 14.34 -4.20 -5.91
C PRO A 93 13.87 -5.65 -5.76
N GLY A 94 12.61 -5.89 -6.10
CA GLY A 94 11.99 -7.20 -5.93
C GLY A 94 10.87 -7.48 -6.90
N ASP A 95 10.01 -8.40 -6.51
CA ASP A 95 8.82 -8.81 -7.24
C ASP A 95 7.61 -8.86 -6.32
N LEU A 96 6.70 -7.92 -6.48
CA LEU A 96 5.48 -7.81 -5.68
C LEU A 96 4.49 -8.96 -5.94
N SER A 97 4.66 -9.69 -7.06
CA SER A 97 3.81 -10.85 -7.35
C SER A 97 4.02 -12.03 -6.39
N PHE A 98 5.17 -12.07 -5.71
CA PHE A 98 5.42 -13.04 -4.65
C PHE A 98 4.82 -12.63 -3.29
N VAL A 99 4.32 -11.42 -3.17
CA VAL A 99 3.82 -10.85 -1.91
C VAL A 99 2.32 -10.62 -1.97
N LEU A 100 1.86 -9.94 -3.01
CA LEU A 100 0.46 -9.54 -3.13
C LEU A 100 -0.35 -10.62 -3.86
N PRO A 101 -1.56 -10.93 -3.38
CA PRO A 101 -2.47 -11.82 -4.10
C PRO A 101 -2.71 -11.34 -5.54
N PRO A 102 -2.85 -12.26 -6.51
CA PRO A 102 -3.06 -11.89 -7.91
C PRO A 102 -4.24 -10.92 -8.12
N ARG A 103 -5.33 -11.10 -7.38
CA ARG A 103 -6.50 -10.21 -7.42
C ARG A 103 -6.12 -8.76 -7.07
N HIS A 104 -5.29 -8.56 -6.05
CA HIS A 104 -4.85 -7.23 -5.65
C HIS A 104 -3.95 -6.60 -6.70
N LEU A 105 -3.01 -7.35 -7.25
CA LEU A 105 -2.14 -6.86 -8.32
C LEU A 105 -2.93 -6.47 -9.57
N THR A 106 -3.88 -7.30 -9.99
CA THR A 106 -4.77 -6.99 -11.12
C THR A 106 -5.51 -5.69 -10.88
N SER A 107 -6.14 -5.52 -9.71
CA SER A 107 -6.86 -4.28 -9.37
C SER A 107 -5.94 -3.05 -9.37
N ILE A 108 -4.71 -3.17 -8.86
CA ILE A 108 -3.72 -2.08 -8.87
C ILE A 108 -3.34 -1.71 -10.31
N VAL A 109 -3.05 -2.70 -11.15
CA VAL A 109 -2.67 -2.49 -12.55
C VAL A 109 -3.81 -1.84 -13.35
N GLU A 110 -5.04 -2.33 -13.17
CA GLU A 110 -6.23 -1.76 -13.80
C GLU A 110 -6.50 -0.32 -13.34
N ALA A 111 -6.33 -0.04 -12.04
CA ALA A 111 -6.46 1.31 -11.50
C ALA A 111 -5.42 2.26 -12.09
N LEU A 112 -4.14 1.84 -12.18
CA LEU A 112 -3.08 2.64 -12.81
C LEU A 112 -3.39 2.94 -14.26
N LYS A 113 -3.89 1.95 -15.01
CA LYS A 113 -4.28 2.11 -16.40
C LYS A 113 -5.46 3.09 -16.57
N ALA A 114 -6.44 3.01 -15.67
CA ALA A 114 -7.57 3.94 -15.67
C ALA A 114 -7.15 5.37 -15.31
N PHE A 115 -6.31 5.53 -14.30
CA PHE A 115 -5.82 6.84 -13.86
C PHE A 115 -4.86 7.49 -14.88
N ASP A 116 -4.20 6.72 -15.72
CA ASP A 116 -3.37 7.25 -16.80
C ASP A 116 -4.13 8.15 -17.78
N HIS A 117 -5.45 7.91 -17.94
CA HIS A 117 -6.33 8.80 -18.71
C HIS A 117 -6.53 10.17 -18.07
N LEU A 118 -6.46 10.25 -16.74
CA LEU A 118 -6.61 11.50 -15.98
C LEU A 118 -5.27 12.22 -15.78
N ALA A 119 -4.22 11.44 -15.58
CA ALA A 119 -2.87 11.93 -15.36
C ALA A 119 -1.89 11.10 -16.20
N PRO A 120 -1.65 11.48 -17.47
CA PRO A 120 -0.80 10.73 -18.38
C PRO A 120 0.61 10.53 -17.84
N GLY A 121 1.10 9.30 -17.92
CA GLY A 121 2.39 8.89 -17.40
C GLY A 121 2.31 8.03 -16.12
N LEU A 122 1.15 7.89 -15.50
CA LEU A 122 0.99 7.01 -14.35
C LEU A 122 1.16 5.53 -14.72
N TYR A 123 0.71 5.12 -15.90
CA TYR A 123 0.90 3.75 -16.43
C TYR A 123 2.21 3.60 -17.21
N SER A 124 3.25 4.32 -16.83
CA SER A 124 4.57 4.20 -17.45
C SER A 124 5.30 2.94 -16.97
N LYS A 125 6.08 2.33 -17.87
CA LYS A 125 7.01 1.25 -17.49
C LYS A 125 8.02 1.63 -16.40
N ASN A 126 8.25 2.93 -16.22
CA ASN A 126 9.17 3.49 -15.22
C ASN A 126 8.47 3.89 -13.91
N THR A 127 7.15 3.77 -13.83
CA THR A 127 6.42 3.97 -12.56
C THR A 127 6.93 2.97 -11.53
N LEU A 128 7.27 3.47 -10.33
CA LEU A 128 7.80 2.66 -9.25
C LEU A 128 6.68 2.30 -8.28
N LEU A 129 6.54 1.01 -8.03
CA LEU A 129 5.61 0.44 -7.08
C LEU A 129 6.37 0.09 -5.81
N TYR A 130 5.98 0.67 -4.69
CA TYR A 130 6.54 0.35 -3.38
C TYR A 130 5.54 -0.50 -2.60
N GLY A 131 5.98 -1.58 -2.03
CA GLY A 131 5.14 -2.48 -1.25
C GLY A 131 5.86 -3.07 -0.03
N VAL A 132 5.09 -3.38 0.98
CA VAL A 132 3.64 -3.25 1.07
C VAL A 132 3.28 -2.15 2.05
N GLU A 133 2.14 -1.50 1.81
CA GLU A 133 1.45 -0.73 2.82
C GLU A 133 0.27 -1.57 3.30
N VAL A 134 0.21 -1.86 4.59
CA VAL A 134 -0.88 -2.62 5.20
C VAL A 134 -1.45 -1.82 6.35
N LYS A 135 -2.76 -1.75 6.41
CA LYS A 135 -3.47 -1.13 7.53
C LYS A 135 -3.93 -2.24 8.49
N PHE A 136 -3.38 -2.26 9.69
CA PHE A 136 -3.62 -3.29 10.71
C PHE A 136 -4.86 -3.03 11.58
N TYR A 137 -5.66 -2.05 11.23
CA TYR A 137 -6.92 -1.73 11.91
C TYR A 137 -8.08 -1.95 10.93
N SER A 138 -8.85 -2.97 11.18
CA SER A 138 -9.95 -3.37 10.30
C SER A 138 -11.28 -3.52 11.02
N SER A 139 -11.30 -3.30 12.34
CA SER A 139 -12.53 -3.38 13.12
C SER A 139 -13.47 -2.22 12.78
N LYS A 140 -14.71 -2.57 12.47
CA LYS A 140 -15.79 -1.60 12.34
C LYS A 140 -16.87 -1.97 13.34
N LEU A 141 -17.14 -1.09 14.27
CA LEU A 141 -18.20 -1.28 15.24
C LEU A 141 -19.59 -1.07 14.58
N LEU A 142 -20.55 -1.87 15.00
CA LEU A 142 -21.93 -1.62 14.64
C LEU A 142 -22.42 -0.40 15.41
N VAL A 143 -22.79 0.63 14.68
CA VAL A 143 -23.38 1.85 15.23
C VAL A 143 -24.53 2.31 14.34
N ASP A 144 -25.48 3.01 14.94
CA ASP A 144 -26.56 3.66 14.21
C ASP A 144 -26.08 4.98 13.56
N ASN A 145 -27.00 5.72 12.95
CA ASN A 145 -26.73 7.01 12.30
C ASN A 145 -26.36 8.14 13.30
N LYS A 146 -26.48 7.89 14.59
CA LYS A 146 -26.06 8.79 15.69
C LYS A 146 -24.80 8.30 16.39
N PHE A 147 -24.09 7.32 15.80
CA PHE A 147 -22.88 6.69 16.34
C PHE A 147 -23.10 5.93 17.65
N MET A 148 -24.35 5.59 18.01
CA MET A 148 -24.64 4.77 19.18
C MET A 148 -24.51 3.30 18.85
N THR A 149 -23.82 2.56 19.73
CA THR A 149 -23.70 1.09 19.62
C THR A 149 -25.01 0.40 20.05
N PRO A 150 -25.17 -0.91 19.85
CA PRO A 150 -26.29 -1.65 20.41
C PRO A 150 -26.42 -1.55 21.95
N ILE A 151 -25.37 -1.15 22.62
CA ILE A 151 -25.39 -0.87 24.07
C ILE A 151 -25.89 0.55 24.28
N LYS A 152 -27.05 0.70 24.89
CA LYS A 152 -27.69 2.01 25.16
C LYS A 152 -26.75 2.94 25.91
N GLY A 153 -26.55 4.14 25.37
CA GLY A 153 -25.69 5.19 25.96
C GLY A 153 -24.21 5.04 25.66
N LEU A 154 -23.78 3.99 24.94
CA LEU A 154 -22.40 3.83 24.48
C LEU A 154 -22.27 4.28 23.03
N TYR A 155 -21.41 5.25 22.78
CA TYR A 155 -21.14 5.83 21.46
C TYR A 155 -19.71 5.51 21.02
N ALA A 156 -19.52 5.29 19.72
CA ALA A 156 -18.21 5.08 19.14
C ALA A 156 -17.96 6.08 18.01
N ILE A 157 -16.87 6.83 18.12
CA ILE A 157 -16.48 7.87 17.18
C ILE A 157 -15.00 7.72 16.79
N GLY A 158 -14.60 8.38 15.69
CA GLY A 158 -13.22 8.43 15.23
C GLY A 158 -12.72 7.13 14.62
N ASP A 159 -11.41 7.00 14.52
CA ASP A 159 -10.73 5.87 13.88
C ASP A 159 -11.00 4.54 14.60
N GLY A 160 -11.12 4.55 15.91
CA GLY A 160 -11.45 3.37 16.71
C GLY A 160 -12.81 2.75 16.39
N ALA A 161 -13.74 3.54 15.86
CA ALA A 161 -15.04 3.06 15.39
C ALA A 161 -14.99 2.45 13.97
N GLY A 162 -13.86 2.57 13.25
CA GLY A 162 -13.70 2.14 11.87
C GLY A 162 -14.53 2.94 10.85
N ILE A 163 -14.96 4.14 11.21
CA ILE A 163 -15.81 5.01 10.37
C ILE A 163 -14.96 5.98 9.58
N THR A 164 -13.95 6.58 10.20
CA THR A 164 -12.97 7.45 9.56
C THR A 164 -11.61 6.77 9.55
N ARG A 165 -10.83 7.02 8.50
CA ARG A 165 -9.47 6.49 8.34
C ARG A 165 -8.56 7.54 7.76
N GLY A 166 -8.51 8.68 8.40
CA GLY A 166 -7.68 9.76 7.93
C GLY A 166 -7.94 11.06 8.68
N LEU A 167 -7.12 12.03 8.39
CA LEU A 167 -7.33 13.40 8.78
C LEU A 167 -8.55 13.95 8.02
N MET A 168 -9.52 14.43 8.75
CA MET A 168 -10.59 15.27 8.21
C MET A 168 -10.22 16.73 8.37
#